data_4aa740b164060a25dc02c35395a10d72
#
_entry.id   4aa740b164060a25dc02c35395a10d72
#
_cell.length_a   1.000
_cell.length_b   1.000
_cell.length_c   1.000
_cell.angle_alpha   90.00
_cell.angle_beta   90.00
_cell.angle_gamma   90.00
#
_symmetry.space_group_name_H-M   'P 1'
#
loop_
_entity.id
_entity.type
_entity.pdbx_description
1 polymer ?
#
loop_
_entity_poly.entity_id
_entity_poly.type
_entity_poly.pdbx_seq_one_letter_code
_entity_poly.pdbx_strand_id
1 'polypeptide(L)' 'MISAAEYRAKASAALAQADLATTPRVRDLYIITAREWTALSVAAATHEEANATAPGPRSKRVPS' A
#
# COMPACT_ATOMS: atom_id res chain seq x y z
N MET A 1 -2.90 1.71 12.08
CA MET A 1 -1.99 1.61 10.93
C MET A 1 -2.75 1.06 9.73
N ILE A 2 -2.50 1.62 8.56
CA ILE A 2 -3.18 1.19 7.34
C ILE A 2 -2.49 -0.04 6.77
N SER A 3 -3.26 -1.07 6.44
CA SER A 3 -2.72 -2.31 5.88
C SER A 3 -2.39 -2.14 4.39
N ALA A 4 -1.61 -3.08 3.86
CA ALA A 4 -1.29 -3.11 2.43
C ALA A 4 -2.57 -3.19 1.60
N ALA A 5 -3.55 -3.96 2.05
CA ALA A 5 -4.82 -4.09 1.34
C ALA A 5 -5.56 -2.76 1.26
N GLU A 6 -5.52 -1.98 2.32
CA GLU A 6 -6.14 -0.66 2.33
C GLU A 6 -5.43 0.30 1.40
N TYR A 7 -4.10 0.26 1.37
CA TYR A 7 -3.35 1.08 0.42
C TYR A 7 -3.67 0.70 -1.02
N ARG A 8 -3.79 -0.60 -1.31
CA ARG A 8 -4.16 -1.05 -2.65
C ARG A 8 -5.55 -0.58 -3.04
N ALA A 9 -6.48 -0.60 -2.09
CA ALA A 9 -7.84 -0.12 -2.34
C ALA A 9 -7.83 1.38 -2.66
N LYS A 10 -7.01 2.16 -1.97
CA LYS A 10 -6.88 3.59 -2.25
C LYS A 10 -6.25 3.84 -3.62
N ALA A 11 -5.25 3.03 -4.00
CA ALA A 11 -4.65 3.14 -5.32
C ALA A 11 -5.68 2.84 -6.41
N SER A 12 -6.46 1.79 -6.21
CA SER A 12 -7.50 1.39 -7.15
C SER A 12 -8.56 2.48 -7.30
N ALA A 13 -8.95 3.10 -6.18
CA ALA A 13 -9.92 4.20 -6.20
C ALA A 13 -9.37 5.40 -6.96
N ALA A 14 -8.08 5.71 -6.78
CA ALA A 14 -7.45 6.82 -7.49
C ALA A 14 -7.42 6.55 -9.00
N LEU A 15 -7.12 5.32 -9.41
CA LEU A 15 -7.14 4.96 -10.82
C LEU A 15 -8.53 5.07 -11.42
N ALA A 16 -9.55 4.68 -10.66
CA ALA A 16 -10.93 4.82 -11.10
C ALA A 16 -11.29 6.29 -11.31
N GLN A 17 -10.82 7.16 -10.42
CA GLN A 17 -11.05 8.60 -10.59
C GLN A 17 -10.30 9.12 -11.82
N ALA A 18 -9.10 8.61 -12.09
CA ALA A 18 -8.35 8.98 -13.28
C ALA A 18 -9.14 8.66 -14.55
N ASP A 19 -9.82 7.52 -14.58
CA ASP A 19 -10.63 7.12 -15.73
C ASP A 19 -11.81 8.05 -15.94
N LEU A 20 -12.32 8.65 -14.89
CA LEU A 20 -13.45 9.57 -14.96
C LEU A 20 -13.03 11.01 -15.22
N ALA A 21 -11.74 11.30 -15.15
CA ALA A 21 -11.25 12.66 -15.34
C ALA A 21 -11.48 13.13 -16.77
N THR A 22 -11.94 14.37 -16.90
CA THR A 22 -12.24 14.95 -18.21
C THR A 22 -11.06 15.68 -18.82
N THR A 23 -10.02 15.94 -18.04
CA THR A 23 -8.83 16.61 -18.54
C THR A 23 -7.59 15.77 -18.28
N PRO A 24 -6.58 15.83 -19.18
CA PRO A 24 -5.34 15.08 -18.96
C PRO A 24 -4.63 15.48 -17.67
N ARG A 25 -4.70 16.74 -17.31
CA ARG A 25 -4.03 17.23 -16.11
C ARG A 25 -4.59 16.60 -14.85
N VAL A 26 -5.92 16.54 -14.75
CA VAL A 26 -6.57 15.92 -13.59
C VAL A 26 -6.30 14.43 -13.58
N ARG A 27 -6.37 13.79 -14.74
CA ARG A 27 -6.07 12.37 -14.83
C ARG A 27 -4.65 12.07 -14.33
N ASP A 28 -3.67 12.89 -14.76
CA ASP A 28 -2.28 12.69 -14.37
C ASP A 28 -2.10 12.84 -12.87
N LEU A 29 -2.81 13.77 -12.24
CA LEU A 29 -2.74 13.93 -10.79
C LEU A 29 -3.24 12.69 -10.07
N TYR A 30 -4.33 12.11 -10.54
CA TYR A 30 -4.84 10.87 -9.93
C TYR A 30 -3.88 9.70 -10.17
N ILE A 31 -3.25 9.63 -11.33
CA ILE A 31 -2.28 8.58 -11.61
C ILE A 31 -1.07 8.70 -10.68
N ILE A 32 -0.58 9.90 -10.45
CA ILE A 32 0.53 10.14 -9.53
C ILE A 32 0.13 9.69 -8.11
N THR A 33 -1.08 10.08 -7.69
CA THR A 33 -1.59 9.68 -6.37
C THR A 33 -1.68 8.16 -6.27
N ALA A 34 -2.17 7.50 -7.33
CA ALA A 34 -2.28 6.05 -7.35
C ALA A 34 -0.92 5.39 -7.22
N ARG A 35 0.10 5.94 -7.87
CA ARG A 35 1.47 5.42 -7.77
C ARG A 35 1.99 5.53 -6.35
N GLU A 36 1.70 6.63 -5.68
CA GLU A 36 2.11 6.82 -4.30
C GLU A 36 1.44 5.81 -3.38
N TRP A 37 0.14 5.60 -3.55
CA TRP A 37 -0.57 4.59 -2.78
C TRP A 37 -0.04 3.18 -3.06
N THR A 38 0.30 2.90 -4.32
CA THR A 38 0.85 1.61 -4.69
C THR A 38 2.20 1.39 -4.02
N ALA A 39 3.06 2.40 -4.02
CA ALA A 39 4.37 2.31 -3.36
C ALA A 39 4.20 2.05 -1.87
N LEU A 40 3.24 2.73 -1.24
CA LEU A 40 2.97 2.51 0.18
C LEU A 40 2.42 1.11 0.43
N SER A 41 1.62 0.57 -0.50
CA SER A 41 1.10 -0.78 -0.34
C SER A 41 2.21 -1.82 -0.41
N VAL A 42 3.19 -1.61 -1.27
CA VAL A 42 4.35 -2.51 -1.37
C VAL A 42 5.16 -2.47 -0.08
N ALA A 43 5.42 -1.27 0.43
CA ALA A 43 6.16 -1.12 1.68
C ALA A 43 5.41 -1.76 2.84
N ALA A 44 4.09 -1.57 2.90
CA ALA A 44 3.27 -2.14 3.95
C ALA A 44 3.24 -3.67 3.84
N ALA A 45 3.14 -4.21 2.62
CA ALA A 45 3.14 -5.65 2.42
C ALA A 45 4.46 -6.27 2.87
N THR A 46 5.58 -5.62 2.56
CA THR A 46 6.88 -6.08 2.98
C THR A 46 6.97 -6.08 4.51
N HIS A 47 6.46 -5.04 5.14
CA HIS A 47 6.48 -4.93 6.59
C HIS A 47 5.59 -5.99 7.23
N GLU A 48 4.40 -6.21 6.69
CA GLU A 48 3.48 -7.24 7.18
C GLU A 48 4.09 -8.63 7.03
N GLU A 49 4.74 -8.89 5.90
CA GLU A 49 5.39 -10.16 5.65
C GLU A 49 6.53 -10.40 6.63
N ALA A 50 7.34 -9.38 6.88
CA ALA A 50 8.42 -9.49 7.85
C ALA A 50 7.87 -9.77 9.23
N ASN A 51 6.78 -9.13 9.62
CA ASN A 51 6.16 -9.38 10.92
C ASN A 51 5.55 -10.76 11.00
N ALA A 52 4.99 -11.25 9.91
CA ALA A 52 4.34 -12.55 9.88
C ALA A 52 5.35 -13.69 9.93
N THR A 53 6.53 -13.48 9.32
CA THR A 53 7.53 -14.53 9.23
C THR A 53 8.65 -14.40 10.25
N ALA A 54 8.70 -13.29 10.95
CA ALA A 54 9.72 -13.07 11.97
C ALA A 54 9.59 -14.15 13.04
N PRO A 55 10.68 -14.81 13.38
CA PRO A 55 10.62 -15.82 14.44
C PRO A 55 10.36 -15.08 15.69
N GLY A 56 9.70 -14.67 15.78
CA GLY A 56 9.45 -14.03 16.76
C GLY A 56 10.41 -13.47 17.55
N PRO A 57 10.63 -12.89 17.65
CA PRO A 57 11.25 -12.41 18.57
C PRO A 57 10.29 -12.39 19.59
N ARG A 58 9.78 -12.80 19.20
CA ARG A 58 9.05 -12.86 19.83
C ARG A 58 9.15 -13.71 20.48
N SER A 59 9.61 -14.03 20.58
CA SER A 59 9.83 -14.72 20.83
C SER A 59 10.44 -15.26 21.19
N LYS A 60 10.61 -15.34 21.24
CA LYS A 60 11.09 -15.94 21.24
C LYS A 60 11.81 -16.05 21.80
N ARG A 61 11.82 -15.92 22.14
CA ARG A 61 12.36 -16.19 22.40
C ARG A 61 12.84 -16.45 23.02
N VAL A 62 12.87 -16.60 23.31
CA VAL A 62 13.19 -17.04 23.64
C VAL A 62 13.58 -17.41 24.22
N PRO A 63 13.78 -17.62 24.54
CA PRO A 63 14.07 -18.21 24.98
C PRO A 63 14.45 -18.49 25.53
N SER A 64 14.54 -18.61 25.81
CA SER A 64 14.71 -18.90 26.19
C SER A 64 14.92 -19.15 26.42
#